data_92d27f697fdf29f10a34cb8f3f7e80c2
#
_entry.id   92d27f697fdf29f10a34cb8f3f7e80c2
#
_cell.length_a   1.000
_cell.length_b   1.000
_cell.length_c   1.000
_cell.angle_alpha   90.00
_cell.angle_beta   90.00
_cell.angle_gamma   90.00
#
_symmetry.space_group_name_H-M   'P 1'
#
loop_
_entity.id
_entity.type
_entity.pdbx_description
1 polymer ?
#
loop_
_entity_poly.entity_id
_entity_poly.type
_entity_poly.pdbx_seq_one_letter_code
_entity_poly.pdbx_strand_id
1 'polypeptide(L)'
;PISLNDYFAFDFGSYNSGHIAYHLPAMARGKHKVQLRVWDVNSNVTDSELSFNVHEEGAADRDVFATKNPATTTTTFIASFFMDTTAGIDVTMEVYDIAGRRVWHKTQSVQGANYVSMPWQLTDTAGTPLSSGIYVYRAIIDGKETKSKKLVIL
;
A
#
# COMPACT_ATOMS: atom_id res chain seq x y z
N PRO A 1 -13.49 15.70 -17.69
CA PRO A 1 -13.71 16.06 -16.28
C PRO A 1 -15.14 15.73 -15.88
N ILE A 2 -15.31 15.24 -14.63
CA ILE A 2 -16.61 14.94 -14.05
C ILE A 2 -16.77 15.89 -12.88
N SER A 3 -17.94 16.57 -12.76
CA SER A 3 -18.28 17.33 -11.57
C SER A 3 -18.68 16.38 -10.45
N LEU A 4 -18.10 16.55 -9.26
CA LEU A 4 -18.35 15.72 -8.10
C LEU A 4 -19.18 16.44 -7.02
N ASN A 5 -19.73 17.62 -7.29
CA ASN A 5 -20.49 18.41 -6.33
C ASN A 5 -21.69 17.63 -5.76
N ASP A 6 -22.39 16.88 -6.60
CA ASP A 6 -23.55 16.06 -6.21
C ASP A 6 -23.18 14.80 -5.39
N TYR A 7 -21.90 14.47 -5.32
CA TYR A 7 -21.36 13.32 -4.58
C TYR A 7 -20.67 13.70 -3.28
N PHE A 8 -20.65 15.01 -2.95
CA PHE A 8 -20.09 15.52 -1.73
C PHE A 8 -21.13 15.55 -0.62
N ALA A 9 -20.76 15.08 0.57
CA ALA A 9 -21.56 15.21 1.77
C ALA A 9 -20.71 15.78 2.91
N PHE A 10 -21.25 16.72 3.67
CA PHE A 10 -20.61 17.21 4.89
C PHE A 10 -20.58 16.12 5.97
N ASP A 11 -19.53 16.09 6.74
CA ASP A 11 -19.48 15.27 7.94
C ASP A 11 -20.50 15.79 8.97
N PHE A 12 -21.07 14.86 9.74
CA PHE A 12 -22.09 15.22 10.72
C PHE A 12 -21.56 16.25 11.73
N GLY A 13 -22.24 17.39 11.83
CA GLY A 13 -21.86 18.49 12.73
C GLY A 13 -20.67 19.33 12.26
N SER A 14 -20.21 19.18 11.02
CA SER A 14 -19.12 19.95 10.44
C SER A 14 -19.57 20.80 9.26
N TYR A 15 -18.96 21.98 9.10
CA TYR A 15 -19.12 22.86 7.93
C TYR A 15 -17.81 23.01 7.14
N ASN A 16 -16.73 22.43 7.64
CA ASN A 16 -15.38 22.55 7.06
C ASN A 16 -14.75 21.20 6.71
N SER A 17 -15.46 20.11 6.89
CA SER A 17 -15.05 18.77 6.47
C SER A 17 -16.20 18.02 5.84
N GLY A 18 -15.88 17.08 4.95
CA GLY A 18 -16.82 16.25 4.25
C GLY A 18 -16.13 15.17 3.44
N HIS A 19 -16.91 14.34 2.82
CA HIS A 19 -16.41 13.24 1.99
C HIS A 19 -17.11 13.22 0.63
N ILE A 20 -16.40 12.67 -0.36
CA ILE A 20 -16.93 12.40 -1.70
C ILE A 20 -16.97 10.89 -1.89
N ALA A 21 -18.12 10.36 -2.29
CA ALA A 21 -18.28 8.97 -2.68
C ALA A 21 -18.75 8.90 -4.14
N TYR A 22 -17.85 8.50 -5.03
CA TYR A 22 -18.14 8.36 -6.47
C TYR A 22 -17.76 6.97 -6.96
N HIS A 23 -18.69 6.30 -7.63
CA HIS A 23 -18.41 5.02 -8.28
C HIS A 23 -17.75 5.25 -9.64
N LEU A 24 -16.49 4.82 -9.74
CA LEU A 24 -15.79 4.86 -11.02
C LEU A 24 -16.44 3.87 -12.00
N PRO A 25 -16.58 4.24 -13.30
CA PRO A 25 -17.03 3.30 -14.30
C PRO A 25 -16.05 2.14 -14.46
N ALA A 26 -16.49 1.05 -15.10
CA ALA A 26 -15.61 -0.05 -15.45
C ALA A 26 -14.42 0.47 -16.28
N MET A 27 -13.23 0.12 -15.87
CA MET A 27 -11.99 0.56 -16.50
C MET A 27 -11.21 -0.62 -17.07
N ALA A 28 -10.45 -0.35 -18.13
CA ALA A 28 -9.54 -1.33 -18.70
C ALA A 28 -8.47 -1.74 -17.67
N ARG A 29 -7.89 -2.93 -17.84
CA ARG A 29 -6.76 -3.37 -17.03
C ARG A 29 -5.57 -2.45 -17.19
N GLY A 30 -4.79 -2.31 -16.14
CA GLY A 30 -3.54 -1.57 -16.15
C GLY A 30 -3.52 -0.41 -15.18
N LYS A 31 -2.50 0.40 -15.34
CA LYS A 31 -2.26 1.55 -14.46
C LYS A 31 -3.17 2.71 -14.84
N HIS A 32 -3.86 3.22 -13.86
CA HIS A 32 -4.73 4.39 -13.98
C HIS A 32 -4.33 5.49 -13.01
N LYS A 33 -4.75 6.69 -13.34
CA LYS A 33 -4.50 7.89 -12.54
C LYS A 33 -5.82 8.65 -12.38
N VAL A 34 -6.13 9.01 -11.15
CA VAL A 34 -7.20 9.94 -10.80
C VAL A 34 -6.58 11.25 -10.36
N GLN A 35 -7.05 12.34 -10.94
CA GLN A 35 -6.72 13.69 -10.50
C GLN A 35 -7.99 14.32 -9.93
N LEU A 36 -7.90 14.82 -8.71
CA LEU A 36 -8.97 15.55 -8.04
C LEU A 36 -8.57 17.01 -7.95
N ARG A 37 -9.45 17.89 -8.40
CA ARG A 37 -9.32 19.33 -8.24
C ARG A 37 -10.48 19.86 -7.41
N VAL A 38 -10.16 20.58 -6.36
CA VAL A 38 -11.14 21.13 -5.41
C VAL A 38 -10.94 22.63 -5.31
N TRP A 39 -12.04 23.39 -5.24
CA TRP A 39 -12.06 24.82 -4.99
C TRP A 39 -12.70 25.08 -3.63
N ASP A 40 -12.12 25.99 -2.86
CA ASP A 40 -12.77 26.52 -1.69
C ASP A 40 -13.71 27.71 -2.04
N VAL A 41 -14.40 28.24 -1.04
CA VAL A 41 -15.31 29.38 -1.21
C VAL A 41 -14.63 30.67 -1.68
N ASN A 42 -13.31 30.75 -1.53
CA ASN A 42 -12.47 31.89 -1.98
C ASN A 42 -11.82 31.62 -3.33
N SER A 43 -12.23 30.55 -4.04
CA SER A 43 -11.67 30.15 -5.34
C SER A 43 -10.20 29.69 -5.29
N ASN A 44 -9.66 29.35 -4.11
CA ASN A 44 -8.37 28.70 -4.03
C ASN A 44 -8.50 27.25 -4.55
N VAL A 45 -7.47 26.79 -5.25
CA VAL A 45 -7.45 25.48 -5.91
C VAL A 45 -6.49 24.55 -5.18
N THR A 46 -6.94 23.35 -4.92
CA THR A 46 -6.09 22.24 -4.48
C THR A 46 -6.19 21.08 -5.48
N ASP A 47 -5.06 20.64 -5.98
CA ASP A 47 -4.95 19.47 -6.84
C ASP A 47 -4.38 18.29 -6.04
N SER A 48 -4.99 17.12 -6.21
CA SER A 48 -4.51 15.87 -5.65
C SER A 48 -4.51 14.80 -6.74
N GLU A 49 -3.56 13.87 -6.66
CA GLU A 49 -3.40 12.81 -7.64
C GLU A 49 -3.24 11.46 -6.95
N LEU A 50 -3.95 10.44 -7.44
CA LEU A 50 -3.85 9.06 -7.01
C LEU A 50 -3.61 8.17 -8.23
N SER A 51 -2.59 7.31 -8.16
CA SER A 51 -2.37 6.25 -9.13
C SER A 51 -2.78 4.90 -8.56
N PHE A 52 -3.47 4.08 -9.36
CA PHE A 52 -3.89 2.73 -8.97
C PHE A 52 -3.85 1.79 -10.18
N ASN A 53 -3.87 0.49 -9.93
CA ASN A 53 -3.94 -0.53 -10.96
C ASN A 53 -5.30 -1.21 -10.96
N VAL A 54 -5.83 -1.44 -12.17
CA VAL A 54 -7.04 -2.27 -12.39
C VAL A 54 -6.61 -3.66 -12.83
N HIS A 55 -7.08 -4.67 -12.10
CA HIS A 55 -6.82 -6.09 -12.35
C HIS A 55 -8.12 -6.81 -12.74
N GLU A 56 -8.00 -8.02 -13.28
CA GLU A 56 -9.17 -8.87 -13.50
C GLU A 56 -9.77 -9.36 -12.20
N GLU A 57 -11.09 -9.46 -12.17
CA GLU A 57 -11.79 -10.17 -11.11
C GLU A 57 -11.32 -11.62 -11.05
N GLY A 58 -10.81 -12.05 -9.88
CA GLY A 58 -10.24 -13.39 -9.68
C GLY A 58 -8.74 -13.54 -10.03
N ALA A 59 -8.08 -12.54 -10.60
CA ALA A 59 -6.63 -12.53 -10.64
C ALA A 59 -6.12 -12.26 -9.21
N ALA A 60 -5.57 -13.29 -8.57
CA ALA A 60 -4.89 -13.16 -7.29
C ALA A 60 -3.59 -12.40 -7.49
N ASP A 61 -3.70 -11.11 -7.71
CA ASP A 61 -2.53 -10.25 -7.81
C ASP A 61 -2.11 -9.86 -6.39
N ARG A 62 -0.90 -10.28 -6.06
CA ARG A 62 -0.24 -9.99 -4.79
C ARG A 62 1.03 -9.26 -5.10
N ASP A 63 1.20 -8.11 -4.50
CA ASP A 63 2.43 -7.34 -4.64
C ASP A 63 2.89 -6.79 -3.28
N VAL A 64 4.17 -6.46 -3.21
CA VAL A 64 4.78 -5.84 -2.04
C VAL A 64 5.78 -4.79 -2.48
N PHE A 65 5.81 -3.66 -1.79
CA PHE A 65 6.84 -2.65 -2.01
C PHE A 65 7.25 -1.98 -0.69
N ALA A 66 8.47 -1.45 -0.69
CA ALA A 66 8.99 -0.63 0.38
C ALA A 66 8.77 0.85 0.04
N THR A 67 8.25 1.63 0.98
CA THR A 67 7.95 3.06 0.76
C THR A 67 9.20 3.92 0.61
N LYS A 68 10.33 3.47 1.20
CA LYS A 68 11.65 4.08 1.06
C LYS A 68 12.63 3.03 0.59
N ASN A 69 13.19 3.24 -0.60
CA ASN A 69 14.24 2.41 -1.18
C ASN A 69 15.08 3.28 -2.13
N PRO A 70 16.30 3.69 -1.75
CA PRO A 70 17.05 3.30 -0.55
C PRO A 70 16.44 3.75 0.78
N ALA A 71 16.68 2.96 1.85
CA ALA A 71 16.25 3.24 3.22
C ALA A 71 17.47 3.61 4.09
N THR A 72 17.30 4.60 4.97
CA THR A 72 18.38 5.07 5.86
C THR A 72 18.15 4.73 7.33
N THR A 73 16.94 4.88 7.81
CA THR A 73 16.58 4.63 9.21
C THR A 73 15.37 3.74 9.35
N THR A 74 14.38 3.94 8.49
CA THR A 74 13.12 3.20 8.51
C THR A 74 12.58 3.05 7.10
N THR A 75 11.80 2.00 6.87
CA THR A 75 10.92 1.89 5.72
C THR A 75 9.60 1.27 6.17
N THR A 76 8.58 1.35 5.33
CA THR A 76 7.33 0.67 5.56
C THR A 76 7.07 -0.25 4.37
N PHE A 77 6.84 -1.52 4.65
CA PHE A 77 6.38 -2.44 3.62
C PHE A 77 4.87 -2.31 3.46
N ILE A 78 4.43 -2.17 2.23
CA ILE A 78 3.03 -2.23 1.84
C ILE A 78 2.85 -3.52 1.03
N ALA A 79 2.11 -4.46 1.59
CA ALA A 79 1.66 -5.65 0.87
C ALA A 79 0.23 -5.41 0.42
N SER A 80 -0.02 -5.45 -0.88
CA SER A 80 -1.34 -5.27 -1.49
C SER A 80 -1.79 -6.58 -2.14
N PHE A 81 -3.09 -6.82 -2.08
CA PHE A 81 -3.68 -8.04 -2.63
C PHE A 81 -5.13 -7.78 -3.05
N PHE A 82 -5.55 -8.53 -4.06
CA PHE A 82 -6.91 -8.46 -4.56
C PHE A 82 -7.57 -9.83 -4.36
N MET A 83 -8.22 -10.00 -3.21
CA MET A 83 -8.88 -11.25 -2.81
C MET A 83 -9.93 -10.98 -1.74
N ASP A 84 -10.81 -11.94 -1.52
CA ASP A 84 -11.74 -11.90 -0.40
C ASP A 84 -10.98 -12.10 0.92
N THR A 85 -11.10 -11.13 1.81
CA THR A 85 -10.47 -11.13 3.14
C THR A 85 -11.49 -11.15 4.27
N THR A 86 -12.75 -11.42 4.00
CA THR A 86 -13.83 -11.43 5.02
C THR A 86 -13.60 -12.49 6.08
N ALA A 87 -13.02 -13.64 5.73
CA ALA A 87 -12.64 -14.71 6.66
C ALA A 87 -11.34 -14.44 7.42
N GLY A 88 -10.61 -13.36 7.05
CA GLY A 88 -9.26 -13.08 7.55
C GLY A 88 -8.19 -13.88 6.79
N ILE A 89 -7.07 -13.22 6.54
CA ILE A 89 -5.87 -13.84 5.93
C ILE A 89 -4.63 -13.44 6.70
N ASP A 90 -3.58 -14.23 6.62
CA ASP A 90 -2.28 -13.88 7.17
C ASP A 90 -1.35 -13.34 6.08
N VAL A 91 -0.69 -12.25 6.41
CA VAL A 91 0.35 -11.63 5.58
C VAL A 91 1.66 -11.67 6.35
N THR A 92 2.65 -12.38 5.82
CA THR A 92 4.00 -12.45 6.39
C THR A 92 4.97 -11.70 5.48
N MET A 93 5.66 -10.72 6.04
CA MET A 93 6.80 -10.07 5.40
C MET A 93 8.08 -10.79 5.78
N GLU A 94 8.97 -10.97 4.82
CA GLU A 94 10.29 -11.56 5.03
C GLU A 94 11.37 -10.73 4.35
N VAL A 95 12.49 -10.54 5.05
CA VAL A 95 13.69 -9.88 4.54
C VAL A 95 14.87 -10.82 4.67
N TYR A 96 15.67 -10.88 3.61
CA TYR A 96 16.85 -11.75 3.48
C TYR A 96 18.09 -10.93 3.15
N ASP A 97 19.23 -11.38 3.63
CA ASP A 97 20.53 -10.88 3.15
C ASP A 97 20.90 -11.49 1.78
N ILE A 98 22.00 -11.04 1.21
CA ILE A 98 22.50 -11.54 -0.10
C ILE A 98 22.95 -13.02 -0.06
N ALA A 99 23.18 -13.59 1.13
CA ALA A 99 23.51 -14.99 1.32
C ALA A 99 22.24 -15.86 1.42
N GLY A 100 21.05 -15.26 1.34
CA GLY A 100 19.77 -15.97 1.43
C GLY A 100 19.33 -16.29 2.86
N ARG A 101 20.01 -15.75 3.87
CA ARG A 101 19.59 -15.91 5.27
C ARG A 101 18.47 -14.93 5.58
N ARG A 102 17.37 -15.42 6.17
CA ARG A 102 16.28 -14.56 6.62
C ARG A 102 16.73 -13.79 7.86
N VAL A 103 16.82 -12.46 7.72
CA VAL A 103 17.27 -11.56 8.79
C VAL A 103 16.10 -10.99 9.59
N TRP A 104 14.94 -10.85 8.95
CA TRP A 104 13.73 -10.34 9.62
C TRP A 104 12.46 -10.92 9.01
N HIS A 105 11.43 -11.06 9.85
CA HIS A 105 10.08 -11.39 9.41
C HIS A 105 9.04 -10.85 10.38
N LYS A 106 7.85 -10.62 9.88
CA LYS A 106 6.68 -10.23 10.68
C LYS A 106 5.42 -10.73 10.01
N THR A 107 4.51 -11.30 10.80
CA THR A 107 3.18 -11.72 10.34
C THR A 107 2.13 -10.81 10.94
N GLN A 108 1.13 -10.48 10.15
CA GLN A 108 -0.04 -9.71 10.55
C GLN A 108 -1.29 -10.30 9.89
N SER A 109 -2.32 -10.56 10.70
CA SER A 109 -3.63 -10.96 10.18
C SER A 109 -4.41 -9.74 9.70
N VAL A 110 -5.12 -9.90 8.58
CA VAL A 110 -5.87 -8.84 7.91
C VAL A 110 -7.28 -9.35 7.63
N GLN A 111 -8.28 -8.53 7.96
CA GLN A 111 -9.68 -8.83 7.69
C GLN A 111 -10.37 -7.59 7.11
N GLY A 112 -11.15 -7.79 6.05
CA GLY A 112 -11.93 -6.72 5.43
C GLY A 112 -11.10 -5.61 4.75
N ALA A 113 -9.80 -5.86 4.49
CA ALA A 113 -8.90 -4.94 3.79
C ALA A 113 -8.20 -5.64 2.64
N ASN A 114 -7.67 -4.86 1.70
CA ASN A 114 -6.95 -5.34 0.52
C ASN A 114 -5.48 -4.94 0.52
N TYR A 115 -4.97 -4.45 1.64
CA TYR A 115 -3.56 -4.18 1.87
C TYR A 115 -3.23 -4.22 3.36
N VAL A 116 -1.95 -4.35 3.65
CA VAL A 116 -1.38 -4.20 4.99
C VAL A 116 -0.13 -3.34 4.96
N SER A 117 0.05 -2.54 5.99
CA SER A 117 1.19 -1.65 6.18
C SER A 117 2.00 -2.13 7.39
N MET A 118 3.27 -2.45 7.17
CA MET A 118 4.19 -2.94 8.19
C MET A 118 5.42 -2.02 8.32
N PRO A 119 5.41 -1.08 9.27
CA PRO A 119 6.60 -0.27 9.57
C PRO A 119 7.76 -1.15 10.05
N TRP A 120 8.98 -0.82 9.61
CA TRP A 120 10.19 -1.54 9.96
C TRP A 120 11.38 -0.58 10.16
N GLN A 121 12.15 -0.82 11.23
CA GLN A 121 13.26 0.03 11.66
C GLN A 121 14.63 -0.46 11.18
N LEU A 122 14.68 -1.24 10.11
CA LEU A 122 15.91 -1.82 9.52
C LEU A 122 16.71 -2.65 10.53
N THR A 123 16.02 -3.39 11.37
CA THR A 123 16.62 -4.29 12.38
C THR A 123 16.39 -5.75 12.01
N ASP A 124 17.22 -6.64 12.53
CA ASP A 124 16.95 -8.06 12.49
C ASP A 124 15.80 -8.47 13.44
N THR A 125 15.47 -9.75 13.51
CA THR A 125 14.42 -10.27 14.39
C THR A 125 14.75 -10.10 15.89
N ALA A 126 16.04 -9.96 16.24
CA ALA A 126 16.48 -9.69 17.60
C ALA A 126 16.49 -8.20 17.97
N GLY A 127 16.18 -7.31 17.00
CA GLY A 127 16.20 -5.85 17.18
C GLY A 127 17.56 -5.20 16.89
N THR A 128 18.55 -5.96 16.39
CA THR A 128 19.88 -5.42 16.05
C THR A 128 19.82 -4.68 14.72
N PRO A 129 20.34 -3.44 14.62
CA PRO A 129 20.40 -2.71 13.36
C PRO A 129 21.16 -3.49 12.27
N LEU A 130 20.58 -3.51 11.07
CA LEU A 130 21.22 -4.11 9.90
C LEU A 130 22.29 -3.18 9.31
N SER A 131 23.35 -3.77 8.79
CA SER A 131 24.41 -3.02 8.10
C SER A 131 23.91 -2.47 6.76
N SER A 132 24.55 -1.39 6.30
CA SER A 132 24.35 -0.89 4.94
C SER A 132 24.62 -1.99 3.92
N GLY A 133 23.79 -2.10 2.91
CA GLY A 133 23.92 -3.15 1.92
C GLY A 133 22.64 -3.43 1.13
N ILE A 134 22.69 -4.51 0.37
CA ILE A 134 21.56 -4.99 -0.43
C ILE A 134 20.87 -6.13 0.31
N TYR A 135 19.55 -6.02 0.40
CA TYR A 135 18.66 -7.02 0.95
C TYR A 135 17.59 -7.39 -0.06
N VAL A 136 16.97 -8.52 0.14
CA VAL A 136 15.85 -9.00 -0.68
C VAL A 136 14.65 -9.17 0.22
N TYR A 137 13.49 -8.70 -0.19
CA TYR A 137 12.26 -8.86 0.55
C TYR A 137 11.14 -9.44 -0.32
N ARG A 138 10.22 -10.12 0.33
CA ARG A 138 8.98 -10.63 -0.26
C ARG A 138 7.88 -10.67 0.79
N ALA A 139 6.64 -10.85 0.35
CA ALA A 139 5.53 -11.17 1.21
C ALA A 139 4.98 -12.57 0.91
N ILE A 140 4.44 -13.21 1.93
CA ILE A 140 3.61 -14.40 1.81
C ILE A 140 2.21 -13.97 2.21
N ILE A 141 1.27 -14.01 1.27
CA ILE A 141 -0.10 -13.55 1.43
C ILE A 141 -1.02 -14.74 1.23
N ASP A 142 -1.73 -15.13 2.29
CA ASP A 142 -2.58 -16.32 2.29
C ASP A 142 -1.84 -17.56 1.76
N GLY A 143 -0.65 -17.81 2.29
CA GLY A 143 0.22 -18.93 1.94
C GLY A 143 0.90 -18.86 0.57
N LYS A 144 0.71 -17.79 -0.21
CA LYS A 144 1.36 -17.62 -1.53
C LYS A 144 2.38 -16.49 -1.50
N GLU A 145 3.54 -16.76 -2.09
CA GLU A 145 4.65 -15.82 -2.16
C GLU A 145 4.46 -14.78 -3.26
N THR A 146 4.84 -13.53 -2.98
CA THR A 146 5.01 -12.50 -4.01
C THR A 146 6.35 -12.67 -4.72
N LYS A 147 6.54 -11.91 -5.81
CA LYS A 147 7.88 -11.75 -6.39
C LYS A 147 8.80 -11.06 -5.37
N SER A 148 10.03 -11.55 -5.28
CA SER A 148 11.06 -10.93 -4.45
C SER A 148 11.53 -9.62 -5.07
N LYS A 149 11.79 -8.62 -4.22
CA LYS A 149 12.29 -7.30 -4.61
C LYS A 149 13.53 -6.91 -3.82
N LYS A 150 14.33 -6.03 -4.41
CA LYS A 150 15.56 -5.52 -3.79
C LYS A 150 15.27 -4.32 -2.91
N LEU A 151 15.90 -4.28 -1.73
CA LEU A 151 15.98 -3.14 -0.83
C LEU A 151 17.44 -2.76 -0.64
N VAL A 152 17.75 -1.47 -0.69
CA VAL A 152 19.06 -0.93 -0.38
C VAL A 152 18.97 -0.22 0.97
N ILE A 153 19.86 -0.57 1.90
CA ILE A 153 20.06 0.12 3.19
C ILE A 153 21.35 0.93 3.08
N LEU A 154 21.27 2.22 3.39
CA LEU A 154 22.40 3.17 3.36
C LEU A 154 22.96 3.41 4.76
#